data_45424feadcafd21c529fd16c9f655ef0
#
_entry.id   45424feadcafd21c529fd16c9f655ef0
#
_cell.length_a   1.000
_cell.length_b   1.000
_cell.length_c   1.000
_cell.angle_alpha   90.00
_cell.angle_beta   90.00
_cell.angle_gamma   90.00
#
_symmetry.space_group_name_H-M   'P 1'
#
loop_
_entity.id
_entity.type
_entity.pdbx_description
1 polymer ?
#
loop_
_entity_poly.entity_id
_entity_poly.type
_entity_poly.pdbx_seq_one_letter_code
_entity_poly.pdbx_strand_id
1 'polypeptide(L)'
;ELVKLTGKENRRPRQLSGGQQQRVALARALVINPTVLLLDEPFSALDKSLRTSMQVELREIQRKLGLTTIFVTHDQSEALSLSDRVAVMSEGRIRQLGTPVDIYRAPMDRFVATFVGDNNRLRGTLLGIEAADAIIALGDASVRVPKQALASLDRSSAVDVFVRPEQFNVVGPNDPCAVSGNVVAQIYQGGHVDLHVECPGPAHGRLLIRSAGDLAVARWPMGARVGVAVQANGCV
;
A
#
# COMPACT_ATOMS: atom_id res chain seq x y z
N GLU A 1 -32.32 12.31 -4.49
CA GLU A 1 -32.09 11.46 -3.30
C GLU A 1 -30.78 10.67 -3.39
N LEU A 2 -30.50 9.96 -4.50
CA LEU A 2 -29.33 9.05 -4.67
C LEU A 2 -27.98 9.73 -4.39
N VAL A 3 -27.81 10.97 -4.83
CA VAL A 3 -26.57 11.75 -4.66
C VAL A 3 -26.65 12.80 -3.55
N LYS A 4 -27.66 12.73 -2.66
CA LYS A 4 -27.82 13.60 -1.48
C LYS A 4 -27.73 15.12 -1.77
N LEU A 5 -28.41 15.58 -2.83
CA LEU A 5 -28.45 16.99 -3.24
C LEU A 5 -29.84 17.62 -3.07
N THR A 6 -30.74 17.00 -2.32
CA THR A 6 -32.09 17.51 -2.05
C THR A 6 -32.05 18.93 -1.48
N GLY A 7 -32.86 19.84 -2.01
CA GLY A 7 -32.92 21.27 -1.63
C GLY A 7 -31.78 22.11 -2.23
N LYS A 8 -31.05 21.58 -3.21
CA LYS A 8 -29.98 22.32 -3.94
C LYS A 8 -30.27 22.45 -5.43
N GLU A 9 -31.46 22.04 -5.89
CA GLU A 9 -31.84 21.91 -7.30
C GLU A 9 -31.72 23.24 -8.06
N ASN A 10 -31.99 24.37 -7.40
CA ASN A 10 -31.99 25.70 -8.00
C ASN A 10 -30.65 26.43 -7.80
N ARG A 11 -29.64 25.82 -7.20
CA ARG A 11 -28.33 26.46 -6.99
C ARG A 11 -27.48 26.41 -8.26
N ARG A 12 -26.82 27.52 -8.55
CA ARG A 12 -25.80 27.57 -9.62
C ARG A 12 -24.54 26.83 -9.16
N PRO A 13 -23.71 26.28 -10.07
CA PRO A 13 -22.48 25.58 -9.72
C PRO A 13 -21.56 26.35 -8.76
N ARG A 14 -21.43 27.68 -8.94
CA ARG A 14 -20.63 28.55 -8.07
C ARG A 14 -21.15 28.69 -6.63
N GLN A 15 -22.38 28.25 -6.37
CA GLN A 15 -23.02 28.29 -5.04
C GLN A 15 -22.95 26.91 -4.34
N LEU A 16 -22.29 25.94 -4.96
CA LEU A 16 -22.10 24.59 -4.46
C LEU A 16 -20.66 24.43 -3.96
N SER A 17 -20.48 23.69 -2.85
CA SER A 17 -19.16 23.26 -2.41
C SER A 17 -18.54 22.27 -3.41
N GLY A 18 -17.22 22.08 -3.37
CA GLY A 18 -16.52 21.15 -4.26
C GLY A 18 -17.12 19.74 -4.25
N GLY A 19 -17.44 19.19 -3.09
CA GLY A 19 -18.11 17.90 -2.98
C GLY A 19 -19.54 17.89 -3.54
N GLN A 20 -20.29 19.01 -3.41
CA GLN A 20 -21.60 19.12 -4.05
C GLN A 20 -21.49 19.20 -5.58
N GLN A 21 -20.48 19.89 -6.10
CA GLN A 21 -20.20 19.90 -7.54
C GLN A 21 -19.87 18.50 -8.06
N GLN A 22 -19.06 17.75 -7.30
CA GLN A 22 -18.73 16.36 -7.65
C GLN A 22 -19.96 15.45 -7.68
N ARG A 23 -20.87 15.60 -6.70
CA ARG A 23 -22.16 14.89 -6.69
C ARG A 23 -23.04 15.26 -7.88
N VAL A 24 -23.03 16.51 -8.33
CA VAL A 24 -23.72 16.93 -9.56
C VAL A 24 -23.11 16.25 -10.79
N ALA A 25 -21.77 16.21 -10.88
CA ALA A 25 -21.08 15.52 -11.97
C ALA A 25 -21.42 14.02 -12.01
N LEU A 26 -21.43 13.36 -10.85
CA LEU A 26 -21.85 11.98 -10.72
C LEU A 26 -23.32 11.77 -11.10
N ALA A 27 -24.23 12.64 -10.64
CA ALA A 27 -25.64 12.58 -11.01
C ALA A 27 -25.86 12.70 -12.53
N ARG A 28 -25.10 13.60 -13.20
CA ARG A 28 -25.14 13.75 -14.66
C ARG A 28 -24.71 12.48 -15.39
N ALA A 29 -23.65 11.80 -14.87
CA ALA A 29 -23.18 10.55 -15.45
C ALA A 29 -24.18 9.39 -15.24
N LEU A 30 -24.93 9.41 -14.13
CA LEU A 30 -25.88 8.35 -13.79
C LEU A 30 -27.26 8.51 -14.42
N VAL A 31 -27.70 9.75 -14.71
CA VAL A 31 -29.08 10.02 -15.20
C VAL A 31 -29.39 9.36 -16.54
N ILE A 32 -28.37 9.09 -17.35
CA ILE A 32 -28.49 8.41 -18.65
C ILE A 32 -28.57 6.88 -18.53
N ASN A 33 -28.56 6.36 -17.30
CA ASN A 33 -28.55 4.93 -16.98
C ASN A 33 -27.46 4.14 -17.73
N PRO A 34 -26.18 4.45 -17.53
CA PRO A 34 -25.09 3.87 -18.30
C PRO A 34 -24.86 2.41 -17.93
N THR A 35 -24.39 1.60 -18.90
CA THR A 35 -23.95 0.23 -18.66
C THR A 35 -22.59 0.21 -17.93
N VAL A 36 -21.73 1.17 -18.24
CA VAL A 36 -20.40 1.33 -17.64
C VAL A 36 -20.20 2.79 -17.23
N LEU A 37 -19.74 3.01 -16.01
CA LEU A 37 -19.36 4.32 -15.50
C LEU A 37 -17.84 4.49 -15.58
N LEU A 38 -17.39 5.52 -16.28
CA LEU A 38 -15.97 5.87 -16.38
C LEU A 38 -15.69 7.13 -15.53
N LEU A 39 -14.74 7.04 -14.62
CA LEU A 39 -14.34 8.12 -13.74
C LEU A 39 -12.84 8.35 -13.86
N ASP A 40 -12.46 9.57 -14.17
CA ASP A 40 -11.06 9.98 -14.27
C ASP A 40 -10.74 10.89 -13.08
N GLU A 41 -9.86 10.41 -12.19
CA GLU A 41 -9.44 11.07 -10.94
C GLU A 41 -10.60 11.69 -10.13
N PRO A 42 -11.65 10.89 -9.77
CA PRO A 42 -12.90 11.45 -9.24
C PRO A 42 -12.77 12.14 -7.88
N PHE A 43 -11.66 12.00 -7.17
CA PHE A 43 -11.51 12.56 -5.82
C PHE A 43 -10.30 13.49 -5.66
N SER A 44 -9.57 13.80 -6.74
CA SER A 44 -8.31 14.55 -6.71
C SER A 44 -8.46 15.97 -6.14
N ALA A 45 -9.61 16.63 -6.36
CA ALA A 45 -9.87 17.99 -5.91
C ALA A 45 -10.49 18.09 -4.49
N LEU A 46 -10.63 16.97 -3.76
CA LEU A 46 -11.31 16.93 -2.47
C LEU A 46 -10.31 16.87 -1.31
N ASP A 47 -10.67 17.53 -0.19
CA ASP A 47 -9.96 17.34 1.08
C ASP A 47 -10.13 15.91 1.61
N LYS A 48 -9.27 15.49 2.55
CA LYS A 48 -9.20 14.11 3.04
C LYS A 48 -10.53 13.61 3.65
N SER A 49 -11.23 14.44 4.42
CA SER A 49 -12.48 14.04 5.07
C SER A 49 -13.61 13.85 4.06
N LEU A 50 -13.74 14.81 3.15
CA LEU A 50 -14.75 14.77 2.09
C LEU A 50 -14.47 13.65 1.09
N ARG A 51 -13.20 13.41 0.78
CA ARG A 51 -12.76 12.30 -0.08
C ARG A 51 -13.24 10.96 0.48
N THR A 52 -12.93 10.66 1.75
CA THR A 52 -13.37 9.41 2.40
C THR A 52 -14.89 9.25 2.37
N SER A 53 -15.63 10.31 2.66
CA SER A 53 -17.10 10.29 2.61
C SER A 53 -17.63 9.99 1.20
N MET A 54 -17.06 10.64 0.18
CA MET A 54 -17.46 10.46 -1.22
C MET A 54 -17.10 9.06 -1.77
N GLN A 55 -15.99 8.49 -1.31
CA GLN A 55 -15.59 7.12 -1.64
C GLN A 55 -16.63 6.10 -1.15
N VAL A 56 -17.06 6.23 0.11
CA VAL A 56 -18.10 5.36 0.67
C VAL A 56 -19.41 5.52 -0.11
N GLU A 57 -19.83 6.75 -0.39
CA GLU A 57 -21.06 7.00 -1.16
C GLU A 57 -21.01 6.43 -2.58
N LEU A 58 -19.89 6.60 -3.28
CA LEU A 58 -19.72 6.03 -4.62
C LEU A 58 -19.85 4.50 -4.60
N ARG A 59 -19.22 3.86 -3.60
CA ARG A 59 -19.32 2.40 -3.42
C ARG A 59 -20.75 1.94 -3.14
N GLU A 60 -21.49 2.68 -2.31
CA GLU A 60 -22.91 2.41 -2.04
C GLU A 60 -23.76 2.52 -3.31
N ILE A 61 -23.58 3.60 -4.10
CA ILE A 61 -24.28 3.82 -5.36
C ILE A 61 -23.97 2.71 -6.37
N GLN A 62 -22.69 2.37 -6.52
CA GLN A 62 -22.24 1.31 -7.42
C GLN A 62 -22.90 -0.03 -7.09
N ARG A 63 -22.91 -0.41 -5.80
CA ARG A 63 -23.52 -1.66 -5.34
C ARG A 63 -25.05 -1.65 -5.53
N LYS A 64 -25.70 -0.54 -5.19
CA LYS A 64 -27.16 -0.40 -5.31
C LYS A 64 -27.64 -0.50 -6.75
N LEU A 65 -26.86 0.03 -7.69
CA LEU A 65 -27.20 0.04 -9.11
C LEU A 65 -26.64 -1.18 -9.87
N GLY A 66 -25.79 -2.01 -9.26
CA GLY A 66 -25.10 -3.10 -9.94
C GLY A 66 -24.20 -2.63 -11.09
N LEU A 67 -23.63 -1.42 -10.98
CA LEU A 67 -23.00 -0.72 -12.08
C LEU A 67 -21.53 -1.12 -12.23
N THR A 68 -21.13 -1.54 -13.43
CA THR A 68 -19.72 -1.71 -13.76
C THR A 68 -19.05 -0.35 -13.80
N THR A 69 -18.01 -0.17 -12.98
CA THR A 69 -17.30 1.11 -12.89
C THR A 69 -15.81 0.91 -13.16
N ILE A 70 -15.26 1.74 -14.03
CA ILE A 70 -13.82 1.85 -14.24
C ILE A 70 -13.40 3.24 -13.77
N PHE A 71 -12.45 3.32 -12.85
CA PHE A 71 -11.91 4.61 -12.46
C PHE A 71 -10.38 4.62 -12.54
N VAL A 72 -9.85 5.77 -12.92
CA VAL A 72 -8.42 6.03 -12.98
C VAL A 72 -8.06 6.90 -11.80
N THR A 73 -7.02 6.55 -11.08
CA THR A 73 -6.48 7.32 -9.96
C THR A 73 -4.97 7.15 -9.85
N HIS A 74 -4.29 8.15 -9.36
CA HIS A 74 -2.90 8.07 -8.91
C HIS A 74 -2.79 7.81 -7.40
N ASP A 75 -3.91 7.85 -6.66
CA ASP A 75 -3.96 7.54 -5.24
C ASP A 75 -4.12 6.03 -5.04
N GLN A 76 -3.06 5.41 -4.53
CA GLN A 76 -2.99 3.96 -4.31
C GLN A 76 -4.01 3.50 -3.27
N SER A 77 -4.28 4.31 -2.25
CA SER A 77 -5.26 3.98 -1.21
C SER A 77 -6.68 3.93 -1.78
N GLU A 78 -7.00 4.79 -2.74
CA GLU A 78 -8.26 4.73 -3.48
C GLU A 78 -8.37 3.44 -4.29
N ALA A 79 -7.33 3.12 -5.08
CA ALA A 79 -7.32 1.91 -5.89
C ALA A 79 -7.51 0.65 -5.04
N LEU A 80 -6.81 0.54 -3.91
CA LEU A 80 -6.87 -0.62 -3.03
C LEU A 80 -8.19 -0.73 -2.24
N SER A 81 -8.81 0.41 -1.85
CA SER A 81 -10.02 0.40 -1.01
C SER A 81 -11.34 0.30 -1.78
N LEU A 82 -11.36 0.81 -3.02
CA LEU A 82 -12.61 0.95 -3.77
C LEU A 82 -12.80 -0.12 -4.84
N SER A 83 -11.75 -0.76 -5.32
CA SER A 83 -11.82 -1.66 -6.46
C SER A 83 -12.02 -3.11 -6.06
N ASP A 84 -12.70 -3.86 -6.92
CA ASP A 84 -12.72 -5.32 -6.85
C ASP A 84 -11.50 -5.90 -7.59
N ARG A 85 -11.00 -5.17 -8.61
CA ARG A 85 -9.76 -5.48 -9.34
C ARG A 85 -8.97 -4.20 -9.62
N VAL A 86 -7.66 -4.28 -9.53
CA VAL A 86 -6.72 -3.18 -9.79
C VAL A 86 -5.82 -3.56 -10.97
N ALA A 87 -5.69 -2.65 -11.92
CA ALA A 87 -4.69 -2.71 -12.98
C ALA A 87 -3.57 -1.70 -12.69
N VAL A 88 -2.38 -2.17 -12.41
CA VAL A 88 -1.20 -1.31 -12.31
C VAL A 88 -0.62 -1.11 -13.70
N MET A 89 -0.48 0.15 -14.11
CA MET A 89 -0.01 0.52 -15.45
C MET A 89 1.32 1.27 -15.40
N SER A 90 2.17 1.01 -16.36
CA SER A 90 3.41 1.74 -16.61
C SER A 90 3.72 1.75 -18.10
N GLU A 91 4.14 2.90 -18.61
CA GLU A 91 4.53 3.07 -20.02
C GLU A 91 3.47 2.55 -21.02
N GLY A 92 2.19 2.81 -20.71
CA GLY A 92 1.06 2.38 -21.55
C GLY A 92 0.76 0.89 -21.53
N ARG A 93 1.37 0.11 -20.61
CA ARG A 93 1.17 -1.33 -20.48
C ARG A 93 0.65 -1.69 -19.10
N ILE A 94 -0.20 -2.71 -19.03
CA ILE A 94 -0.61 -3.30 -17.75
C ILE A 94 0.54 -4.17 -17.25
N ARG A 95 1.11 -3.80 -16.09
CA ARG A 95 2.17 -4.55 -15.41
C ARG A 95 1.61 -5.69 -14.60
N GLN A 96 0.49 -5.45 -13.90
CA GLN A 96 -0.22 -6.45 -13.13
C GLN A 96 -1.72 -6.13 -13.10
N LEU A 97 -2.55 -7.15 -13.11
CA LEU A 97 -3.99 -7.09 -12.93
C LEU A 97 -4.39 -8.15 -11.90
N GLY A 98 -5.03 -7.74 -10.80
CA GLY A 98 -5.42 -8.66 -9.74
C GLY A 98 -6.40 -8.02 -8.75
N THR A 99 -6.70 -8.73 -7.67
CA THR A 99 -7.41 -8.13 -6.54
C THR A 99 -6.49 -7.14 -5.81
N PRO A 100 -7.03 -6.19 -5.02
CA PRO A 100 -6.20 -5.32 -4.18
C PRO A 100 -5.20 -6.08 -3.30
N VAL A 101 -5.60 -7.23 -2.76
CA VAL A 101 -4.76 -8.08 -1.93
C VAL A 101 -3.61 -8.67 -2.74
N ASP A 102 -3.88 -9.17 -3.96
CA ASP A 102 -2.84 -9.72 -4.83
C ASP A 102 -1.81 -8.66 -5.22
N ILE A 103 -2.28 -7.47 -5.61
CA ILE A 103 -1.41 -6.35 -5.99
C ILE A 103 -0.49 -5.93 -4.84
N TYR A 104 -1.03 -5.91 -3.60
CA TYR A 104 -0.29 -5.46 -2.43
C TYR A 104 0.64 -6.52 -1.86
N ARG A 105 0.18 -7.79 -1.78
CA ARG A 105 0.90 -8.90 -1.13
C ARG A 105 1.71 -9.77 -2.05
N ALA A 106 1.38 -9.79 -3.35
CA ALA A 106 2.05 -10.62 -4.34
C ALA A 106 2.35 -9.81 -5.62
N PRO A 107 3.15 -8.73 -5.53
CA PRO A 107 3.54 -7.96 -6.69
C PRO A 107 4.35 -8.84 -7.66
N MET A 108 4.01 -8.76 -8.95
CA MET A 108 4.65 -9.59 -9.99
C MET A 108 6.05 -9.16 -10.34
N ASP A 109 6.39 -7.89 -10.10
CA ASP A 109 7.72 -7.35 -10.39
C ASP A 109 8.11 -6.23 -9.41
N ARG A 110 9.38 -5.82 -9.49
CA ARG A 110 9.93 -4.75 -8.67
C ARG A 110 9.17 -3.42 -8.83
N PHE A 111 8.70 -3.11 -10.04
CA PHE A 111 7.96 -1.87 -10.27
C PHE A 111 6.67 -1.86 -9.44
N VAL A 112 5.87 -2.92 -9.53
CA VAL A 112 4.62 -3.04 -8.76
C VAL A 112 4.91 -3.02 -7.26
N ALA A 113 5.93 -3.76 -6.80
CA ALA A 113 6.32 -3.79 -5.40
C ALA A 113 6.66 -2.41 -4.84
N THR A 114 7.36 -1.57 -5.62
CA THR A 114 7.79 -0.23 -5.19
C THR A 114 6.76 0.86 -5.46
N PHE A 115 5.90 0.66 -6.46
CA PHE A 115 4.88 1.62 -6.83
C PHE A 115 3.67 1.57 -5.90
N VAL A 116 3.28 0.39 -5.39
CA VAL A 116 2.08 0.23 -4.57
C VAL A 116 2.45 0.16 -3.09
N GLY A 117 2.17 1.24 -2.36
CA GLY A 117 2.46 1.37 -0.92
C GLY A 117 3.96 1.54 -0.59
N ASP A 118 4.21 1.91 0.65
CA ASP A 118 5.59 1.98 1.16
C ASP A 118 6.23 0.58 1.16
N ASN A 119 7.54 0.55 0.86
CA ASN A 119 8.26 -0.72 0.82
C ASN A 119 9.72 -0.53 1.22
N ASN A 120 10.27 -1.51 1.89
CA ASN A 120 11.69 -1.58 2.22
C ASN A 120 12.35 -2.64 1.34
N ARG A 121 13.54 -2.35 0.85
CA ARG A 121 14.35 -3.30 0.10
C ARG A 121 15.49 -3.81 0.96
N LEU A 122 15.52 -5.11 1.20
CA LEU A 122 16.63 -5.81 1.84
C LEU A 122 17.38 -6.67 0.82
N ARG A 123 18.68 -6.72 0.94
CA ARG A 123 19.50 -7.60 0.11
C ARG A 123 19.73 -8.91 0.86
N GLY A 124 19.36 -10.01 0.25
CA GLY A 124 19.50 -11.35 0.81
C GLY A 124 20.24 -12.30 -0.13
N THR A 125 20.46 -13.51 0.35
CA THR A 125 21.07 -14.60 -0.42
C THR A 125 20.13 -15.80 -0.44
N LEU A 126 19.85 -16.35 -1.61
CA LEU A 126 19.04 -17.55 -1.76
C LEU A 126 19.80 -18.75 -1.22
N LEU A 127 19.31 -19.35 -0.12
CA LEU A 127 19.89 -20.56 0.47
C LEU A 127 19.41 -21.83 -0.23
N GLY A 128 18.17 -21.86 -0.64
CA GLY A 128 17.57 -23.01 -1.30
C GLY A 128 16.09 -22.85 -1.56
N ILE A 129 15.52 -23.84 -2.22
CA ILE A 129 14.09 -23.93 -2.51
C ILE A 129 13.57 -25.21 -1.89
N GLU A 130 12.55 -25.11 -1.04
CA GLU A 130 11.89 -26.21 -0.35
C GLU A 130 10.40 -26.22 -0.72
N ALA A 131 9.94 -27.30 -1.33
CA ALA A 131 8.54 -27.48 -1.76
C ALA A 131 7.97 -26.25 -2.50
N ALA A 132 7.18 -25.43 -1.83
CA ALA A 132 6.53 -24.25 -2.39
C ALA A 132 7.28 -22.93 -2.11
N ASP A 133 8.29 -22.95 -1.22
CA ASP A 133 8.96 -21.76 -0.71
C ASP A 133 10.45 -21.73 -1.06
N ALA A 134 10.97 -20.53 -1.23
CA ALA A 134 12.40 -20.25 -1.24
C ALA A 134 12.83 -19.72 0.12
N ILE A 135 14.00 -20.17 0.59
CA ILE A 135 14.61 -19.70 1.83
C ILE A 135 15.70 -18.70 1.50
N ILE A 136 15.56 -17.49 2.03
CA ILE A 136 16.51 -16.41 1.80
C ILE A 136 17.15 -16.02 3.13
N ALA A 137 18.47 -15.96 3.18
CA ALA A 137 19.22 -15.40 4.30
C ALA A 137 19.16 -13.87 4.25
N LEU A 138 18.83 -13.28 5.39
CA LEU A 138 18.84 -11.83 5.65
C LEU A 138 19.59 -11.60 6.96
N GLY A 139 20.87 -11.22 6.90
CA GLY A 139 21.71 -11.11 8.09
C GLY A 139 21.79 -12.42 8.85
N ASP A 140 21.45 -12.39 10.16
CA ASP A 140 21.46 -13.55 11.06
C ASP A 140 20.12 -14.32 11.02
N ALA A 141 19.14 -13.86 10.24
CA ALA A 141 17.83 -14.48 10.09
C ALA A 141 17.64 -15.07 8.69
N SER A 142 16.62 -15.90 8.54
CA SER A 142 16.14 -16.33 7.24
C SER A 142 14.65 -16.10 7.10
N VAL A 143 14.21 -15.83 5.88
CA VAL A 143 12.80 -15.62 5.54
C VAL A 143 12.37 -16.63 4.49
N ARG A 144 11.09 -16.99 4.51
CA ARG A 144 10.45 -17.81 3.48
C ARG A 144 9.63 -16.92 2.56
N VAL A 145 9.82 -17.09 1.26
CA VAL A 145 9.06 -16.39 0.22
C VAL A 145 8.50 -17.39 -0.77
N PRO A 146 7.36 -17.11 -1.41
CA PRO A 146 6.81 -18.02 -2.43
C PRO A 146 7.79 -18.27 -3.57
N LYS A 147 8.00 -19.52 -3.94
CA LYS A 147 8.93 -19.97 -4.99
C LYS A 147 8.70 -19.29 -6.34
N GLN A 148 7.45 -18.90 -6.64
CA GLN A 148 7.07 -18.32 -7.94
C GLN A 148 7.89 -17.08 -8.30
N ALA A 149 8.37 -16.33 -7.31
CA ALA A 149 9.20 -15.14 -7.53
C ALA A 149 10.64 -15.48 -7.96
N LEU A 150 11.11 -16.72 -7.79
CA LEU A 150 12.55 -17.09 -7.85
C LEU A 150 12.83 -18.32 -8.71
N ALA A 151 11.89 -18.77 -9.53
CA ALA A 151 11.93 -20.08 -10.21
C ALA A 151 13.16 -20.31 -11.13
N SER A 152 13.92 -19.28 -11.45
CA SER A 152 15.08 -19.33 -12.37
C SER A 152 16.42 -19.00 -11.72
N LEU A 153 16.48 -18.86 -10.38
CA LEU A 153 17.72 -18.44 -9.70
C LEU A 153 18.45 -19.66 -9.10
N ASP A 154 19.78 -19.61 -9.19
CA ASP A 154 20.66 -20.58 -8.58
C ASP A 154 20.82 -20.32 -7.06
N ARG A 155 21.17 -21.36 -6.31
CA ARG A 155 21.59 -21.22 -4.91
C ARG A 155 22.77 -20.23 -4.82
N SER A 156 22.79 -19.45 -3.73
CA SER A 156 23.76 -18.38 -3.48
C SER A 156 23.59 -17.13 -4.36
N SER A 157 22.54 -17.05 -5.18
CA SER A 157 22.21 -15.82 -5.87
C SER A 157 21.85 -14.70 -4.89
N ALA A 158 22.36 -13.49 -5.16
CA ALA A 158 21.92 -12.31 -4.44
C ALA A 158 20.52 -11.91 -4.93
N VAL A 159 19.60 -11.68 -3.98
CA VAL A 159 18.21 -11.32 -4.25
C VAL A 159 17.81 -10.06 -3.51
N ASP A 160 16.90 -9.30 -4.10
CA ASP A 160 16.23 -8.19 -3.43
C ASP A 160 14.92 -8.72 -2.83
N VAL A 161 14.76 -8.54 -1.52
CA VAL A 161 13.55 -8.89 -0.77
C VAL A 161 12.83 -7.60 -0.41
N PHE A 162 11.57 -7.52 -0.77
CA PHE A 162 10.74 -6.37 -0.45
C PHE A 162 9.88 -6.69 0.78
N VAL A 163 9.87 -5.78 1.76
CA VAL A 163 9.14 -5.96 3.02
C VAL A 163 8.33 -4.72 3.32
N ARG A 164 7.02 -4.89 3.55
CA ARG A 164 6.16 -3.77 3.93
C ARG A 164 6.51 -3.25 5.32
N PRO A 165 6.37 -1.94 5.59
CA PRO A 165 6.71 -1.34 6.89
C PRO A 165 6.02 -2.02 8.08
N GLU A 166 4.78 -2.45 7.92
CA GLU A 166 3.99 -3.13 8.95
C GLU A 166 4.36 -4.61 9.15
N GLN A 167 5.18 -5.18 8.27
CA GLN A 167 5.67 -6.56 8.36
C GLN A 167 7.00 -6.69 9.11
N PHE A 168 7.50 -5.58 9.63
CA PHE A 168 8.65 -5.60 10.52
C PHE A 168 8.23 -5.58 11.99
N ASN A 169 9.07 -6.22 12.80
CA ASN A 169 9.09 -6.07 14.26
C ASN A 169 10.42 -5.44 14.67
N VAL A 170 10.35 -4.44 15.55
CA VAL A 170 11.56 -3.91 16.22
C VAL A 170 11.81 -4.77 17.45
N VAL A 171 13.03 -5.30 17.55
CA VAL A 171 13.48 -6.19 18.61
C VAL A 171 14.71 -5.58 19.31
N GLY A 172 15.11 -6.17 20.42
CA GLY A 172 16.32 -5.74 21.12
C GLY A 172 17.59 -5.89 20.28
N PRO A 173 18.67 -5.16 20.62
CA PRO A 173 19.90 -5.16 19.81
C PRO A 173 20.63 -6.49 19.77
N ASN A 174 20.32 -7.40 20.69
CA ASN A 174 20.93 -8.74 20.80
C ASN A 174 19.97 -9.86 20.39
N ASP A 175 18.75 -9.52 20.00
CA ASP A 175 17.76 -10.50 19.54
C ASP A 175 18.05 -10.91 18.09
N PRO A 176 17.67 -12.14 17.67
CA PRO A 176 17.80 -12.54 16.27
C PRO A 176 17.02 -11.57 15.35
N CYS A 177 17.71 -11.04 14.36
CA CYS A 177 17.16 -10.04 13.46
C CYS A 177 17.70 -10.16 12.03
N ALA A 178 16.97 -9.63 11.08
CA ALA A 178 17.39 -9.54 9.68
C ALA A 178 18.48 -8.49 9.49
N VAL A 179 18.39 -7.38 10.25
CA VAL A 179 19.35 -6.27 10.19
C VAL A 179 19.32 -5.49 11.50
N SER A 180 20.47 -4.93 11.92
CA SER A 180 20.57 -4.03 13.07
C SER A 180 20.78 -2.59 12.60
N GLY A 181 20.30 -1.63 13.39
CA GLY A 181 20.47 -0.22 13.08
C GLY A 181 20.18 0.70 14.27
N ASN A 182 20.17 1.99 14.00
CA ASN A 182 19.82 3.01 15.00
C ASN A 182 18.55 3.75 14.58
N VAL A 183 17.67 4.02 15.53
CA VAL A 183 16.46 4.83 15.30
C VAL A 183 16.88 6.27 15.05
N VAL A 184 16.62 6.80 13.86
CA VAL A 184 17.00 8.16 13.46
C VAL A 184 15.82 9.11 13.38
N ALA A 185 14.60 8.61 13.27
CA ALA A 185 13.38 9.42 13.35
C ALA A 185 12.19 8.59 13.82
N GLN A 186 11.25 9.27 14.47
CA GLN A 186 9.96 8.74 14.87
C GLN A 186 8.87 9.70 14.41
N ILE A 187 7.89 9.22 13.67
CA ILE A 187 6.79 10.03 13.16
C ILE A 187 5.49 9.44 13.67
N TYR A 188 4.85 10.11 14.61
CA TYR A 188 3.57 9.70 15.16
C TYR A 188 2.42 10.06 14.20
N GLN A 189 1.65 9.07 13.77
CA GLN A 189 0.56 9.21 12.80
C GLN A 189 -0.84 9.00 13.43
N GLY A 190 -0.94 9.05 14.76
CA GLY A 190 -2.19 8.80 15.50
C GLY A 190 -2.40 7.30 15.77
N GLY A 191 -2.74 6.51 14.77
CA GLY A 191 -2.97 5.06 14.92
C GLY A 191 -1.71 4.21 14.92
N HIS A 192 -0.57 4.74 14.48
CA HIS A 192 0.72 4.05 14.42
C HIS A 192 1.87 5.05 14.53
N VAL A 193 3.07 4.51 14.69
CA VAL A 193 4.33 5.25 14.65
C VAL A 193 5.17 4.70 13.51
N ASP A 194 5.63 5.58 12.64
CA ASP A 194 6.62 5.28 11.65
C ASP A 194 8.02 5.51 12.23
N LEU A 195 8.79 4.43 12.41
CA LEU A 195 10.17 4.44 12.87
C LEU A 195 11.09 4.37 11.66
N HIS A 196 12.00 5.32 11.55
CA HIS A 196 13.08 5.27 10.58
C HIS A 196 14.35 4.75 11.24
N VAL A 197 14.84 3.61 10.77
CA VAL A 197 16.04 2.95 11.29
C VAL A 197 17.14 3.02 10.24
N GLU A 198 18.24 3.67 10.60
CA GLU A 198 19.45 3.73 9.77
C GLU A 198 20.28 2.46 10.00
N CYS A 199 20.43 1.66 8.96
CA CYS A 199 21.15 0.38 9.01
C CYS A 199 22.53 0.54 8.37
N PRO A 200 23.61 0.08 9.01
CA PRO A 200 24.95 0.20 8.47
C PRO A 200 25.12 -0.63 7.20
N GLY A 201 25.93 -0.10 6.28
CA GLY A 201 26.29 -0.77 5.03
C GLY A 201 25.42 -0.38 3.82
N PRO A 202 25.95 -0.59 2.61
CA PRO A 202 25.30 -0.16 1.36
C PRO A 202 24.08 -1.00 0.95
N ALA A 203 23.84 -2.11 1.64
CA ALA A 203 22.81 -3.08 1.24
C ALA A 203 21.40 -2.73 1.75
N HIS A 204 21.29 -1.97 2.86
CA HIS A 204 20.00 -1.78 3.53
C HIS A 204 19.58 -0.30 3.67
N GLY A 205 20.52 0.62 3.93
CA GLY A 205 20.23 2.05 4.06
C GLY A 205 19.25 2.35 5.20
N ARG A 206 18.27 3.21 4.93
CA ARG A 206 17.24 3.59 5.89
C ARG A 206 15.98 2.75 5.67
N LEU A 207 15.53 2.07 6.74
CA LEU A 207 14.31 1.29 6.77
C LEU A 207 13.17 2.08 7.43
N LEU A 208 11.98 1.94 6.88
CA LEU A 208 10.72 2.42 7.45
C LEU A 208 10.00 1.25 8.11
N ILE A 209 9.73 1.38 9.41
CA ILE A 209 9.03 0.35 10.19
C ILE A 209 7.76 0.97 10.76
N ARG A 210 6.62 0.36 10.50
CA ARG A 210 5.33 0.82 10.99
C ARG A 210 4.89 -0.01 12.17
N SER A 211 4.92 0.60 13.35
CA SER A 211 4.53 -0.06 14.60
C SER A 211 3.17 0.46 15.08
N ALA A 212 2.26 -0.44 15.44
CA ALA A 212 0.97 -0.07 16.00
C ALA A 212 1.13 0.50 17.42
N GLY A 213 0.34 1.55 17.72
CA GLY A 213 0.27 2.17 19.04
C GLY A 213 1.40 3.16 19.34
N ASP A 214 1.25 3.85 20.47
CA ASP A 214 2.17 4.90 20.95
C ASP A 214 3.34 4.36 21.80
N LEU A 215 3.22 3.12 22.31
CA LEU A 215 4.24 2.48 23.13
C LEU A 215 5.59 2.35 22.41
N ALA A 216 5.59 2.27 21.08
CA ALA A 216 6.81 2.20 20.28
C ALA A 216 7.70 3.45 20.46
N VAL A 217 7.11 4.63 20.65
CA VAL A 217 7.83 5.89 20.87
C VAL A 217 8.65 5.82 22.14
N ALA A 218 8.06 5.35 23.24
CA ALA A 218 8.74 5.23 24.53
C ALA A 218 9.76 4.07 24.55
N ARG A 219 9.44 2.98 23.86
CA ARG A 219 10.27 1.77 23.85
C ARG A 219 11.54 1.92 23.02
N TRP A 220 11.45 2.64 21.90
CA TRP A 220 12.55 2.77 20.94
C TRP A 220 12.90 4.24 20.68
N PRO A 221 13.51 4.96 21.65
CA PRO A 221 13.80 6.38 21.50
C PRO A 221 14.80 6.66 20.37
N MET A 222 14.82 7.90 19.91
CA MET A 222 15.83 8.35 18.94
C MET A 222 17.25 8.04 19.43
N GLY A 223 18.09 7.53 18.53
CA GLY A 223 19.43 7.08 18.83
C GLY A 223 19.54 5.65 19.41
N ALA A 224 18.41 5.03 19.79
CA ALA A 224 18.43 3.65 20.28
C ALA A 224 18.94 2.68 19.21
N ARG A 225 19.85 1.79 19.61
CA ARG A 225 20.25 0.65 18.78
C ARG A 225 19.19 -0.44 18.87
N VAL A 226 18.75 -0.92 17.73
CA VAL A 226 17.66 -1.90 17.61
C VAL A 226 18.00 -2.99 16.59
N GLY A 227 17.36 -4.15 16.73
CA GLY A 227 17.26 -5.14 15.69
C GLY A 227 15.94 -4.99 14.93
N VAL A 228 15.94 -5.29 13.64
CA VAL A 228 14.76 -5.33 12.79
C VAL A 228 14.54 -6.74 12.31
N ALA A 229 13.47 -7.36 12.77
CA ALA A 229 13.07 -8.71 12.41
C ALA A 229 11.90 -8.67 11.43
N VAL A 230 11.90 -9.56 10.45
CA VAL A 230 10.79 -9.73 9.49
C VAL A 230 9.78 -10.70 10.05
N GLN A 231 8.51 -10.37 9.99
CA GLN A 231 7.44 -11.29 10.39
C GLN A 231 7.38 -12.49 9.45
N ALA A 232 6.93 -13.64 9.97
CA ALA A 232 6.68 -14.82 9.13
C ALA A 232 5.66 -14.46 8.02
N ASN A 233 5.99 -14.79 6.77
CA ASN A 233 5.21 -14.42 5.58
C ASN A 233 5.11 -12.91 5.28
N GLY A 234 6.00 -12.09 5.83
CA GLY A 234 6.03 -10.64 5.62
C GLY A 234 6.81 -10.17 4.39
N CYS A 235 7.34 -11.07 3.57
CA CYS A 235 8.14 -10.75 2.39
C CYS A 235 7.38 -10.95 1.08
N VAL A 236 7.72 -10.12 0.11
CA VAL A 236 7.30 -10.21 -1.30
C VAL A 236 8.51 -10.09 -2.22
#